data_08ec061f4e6560e136cc3ba0fe2cf016
#
_entry.id   08ec061f4e6560e136cc3ba0fe2cf016
#
_cell.length_a   1.000
_cell.length_b   1.000
_cell.length_c   1.000
_cell.angle_alpha   90.00
_cell.angle_beta   90.00
_cell.angle_gamma   90.00
#
_symmetry.space_group_name_H-M   'P 1'
#
loop_
_entity.id
_entity.type
_entity.pdbx_description
1 polymer ?
#
loop_
_entity_poly.entity_id
_entity_poly.type
_entity_poly.pdbx_seq_one_letter_code
_entity_poly.pdbx_strand_id
1 'polypeptide(L)'
;MASLVLSLVTVSFAKTNVEVVVVPVANMYAGPSDKSAVVSQAIYGNNVTLLVSRGEWSRIQTSDRYKGWVPSRHIRIVLNGNGYATSGPTVQVESLFANIYSEPDVTRHKPVITVPFETRLEVIQEDAGAKDAQKMTSKPKNEDWLQIRLPGKTNAWIQQGDVASDPKPISIPESIELAKRFLGIPYLWGGRSSFGFDCSGFTQMLLHERGLNMPRDADQQAAWTGLVPVERNDLQAGDLIFFGSSPKNISHTGMYIGDGQFIHDSTTGHPVVQISRLDDQPWTRLLVACRRAK
;
A
#
# COMPACT_ATOMS: atom_id res chain seq x y z
N MET A 1 -38.98 41.75 32.69
CA MET A 1 -38.97 40.75 31.59
C MET A 1 -37.53 40.69 31.04
N ALA A 2 -36.78 39.66 31.38
CA ALA A 2 -35.41 39.45 30.89
C ALA A 2 -35.48 38.53 29.68
N SER A 3 -35.02 39.03 28.52
CA SER A 3 -34.99 38.30 27.27
C SER A 3 -33.71 37.45 27.20
N LEU A 4 -33.86 36.14 27.21
CA LEU A 4 -32.74 35.18 27.10
C LEU A 4 -32.39 35.03 25.59
N VAL A 5 -31.23 35.55 25.19
CA VAL A 5 -30.71 35.36 23.83
C VAL A 5 -29.95 34.04 23.81
N LEU A 6 -30.56 33.05 23.18
CA LEU A 6 -29.95 31.73 22.95
C LEU A 6 -29.03 31.82 21.70
N SER A 7 -27.72 31.93 21.90
CA SER A 7 -26.78 31.88 20.79
C SER A 7 -26.57 30.42 20.35
N LEU A 8 -27.08 30.11 19.16
CA LEU A 8 -26.80 28.85 18.46
C LEU A 8 -25.31 28.83 18.03
N VAL A 9 -24.53 27.99 18.68
CA VAL A 9 -23.18 27.65 18.20
C VAL A 9 -23.34 26.65 17.05
N THR A 10 -23.21 27.14 15.83
CA THR A 10 -23.08 26.26 14.67
C THR A 10 -21.73 25.59 14.66
N VAL A 11 -21.67 24.30 15.04
CA VAL A 11 -20.49 23.49 14.85
C VAL A 11 -20.37 23.21 13.36
N SER A 12 -19.50 23.96 12.68
CA SER A 12 -19.09 23.66 11.31
C SER A 12 -18.20 22.44 11.34
N PHE A 13 -18.71 21.28 10.95
CA PHE A 13 -17.87 20.13 10.65
C PHE A 13 -16.99 20.53 9.45
N ALA A 14 -15.71 20.72 9.70
CA ALA A 14 -14.72 20.88 8.65
C ALA A 14 -14.82 19.66 7.73
N LYS A 15 -15.20 19.86 6.47
CA LYS A 15 -15.24 18.83 5.44
C LYS A 15 -13.81 18.30 5.32
N THR A 16 -13.57 17.07 5.75
CA THR A 16 -12.24 16.44 5.63
C THR A 16 -11.91 16.40 4.14
N ASN A 17 -10.90 17.17 3.74
CA ASN A 17 -10.45 17.18 2.36
C ASN A 17 -9.72 15.87 2.10
N VAL A 18 -10.42 14.91 1.50
CA VAL A 18 -9.82 13.69 0.98
C VAL A 18 -9.14 14.04 -0.34
N GLU A 19 -7.88 13.73 -0.42
CA GLU A 19 -7.08 13.84 -1.63
C GLU A 19 -6.62 12.45 -2.08
N VAL A 20 -6.20 12.33 -3.33
CA VAL A 20 -5.73 11.08 -3.92
C VAL A 20 -4.31 11.25 -4.45
N VAL A 21 -3.48 10.24 -4.27
CA VAL A 21 -2.12 10.19 -4.82
C VAL A 21 -2.17 9.97 -6.33
N VAL A 22 -1.49 10.83 -7.10
CA VAL A 22 -1.51 10.84 -8.57
C VAL A 22 -0.16 10.53 -9.23
N VAL A 23 0.83 10.17 -8.43
CA VAL A 23 2.14 9.66 -8.89
C VAL A 23 2.27 8.18 -8.52
N PRO A 24 3.09 7.37 -9.22
CA PRO A 24 3.23 5.94 -8.90
C PRO A 24 3.48 5.68 -7.43
N VAL A 25 4.46 6.40 -6.86
CA VAL A 25 4.83 6.37 -5.45
C VAL A 25 5.16 7.79 -5.00
N ALA A 26 4.49 8.27 -3.98
CA ALA A 26 4.79 9.53 -3.31
C ALA A 26 5.60 9.24 -2.05
N ASN A 27 6.88 9.63 -2.03
CA ASN A 27 7.67 9.62 -0.79
C ASN A 27 7.07 10.59 0.21
N MET A 28 6.88 10.12 1.43
CA MET A 28 6.45 10.90 2.57
C MET A 28 7.69 11.28 3.40
N TYR A 29 7.87 12.55 3.65
CA TYR A 29 9.06 13.10 4.32
C TYR A 29 8.72 13.53 5.75
N ALA A 30 9.73 13.51 6.64
CA ALA A 30 9.60 13.99 8.03
C ALA A 30 9.30 15.50 8.11
N GLY A 31 9.78 16.29 7.14
CA GLY A 31 9.58 17.74 7.03
C GLY A 31 9.26 18.15 5.59
N PRO A 32 8.82 19.41 5.37
CA PRO A 32 8.44 19.93 4.06
C PRO A 32 9.68 20.28 3.20
N SER A 33 10.48 19.27 2.88
CA SER A 33 11.72 19.38 2.09
C SER A 33 12.11 18.00 1.57
N ASP A 34 12.61 17.93 0.34
CA ASP A 34 13.20 16.73 -0.27
C ASP A 34 14.55 16.31 0.37
N LYS A 35 15.14 17.21 1.20
CA LYS A 35 16.33 16.93 2.01
C LYS A 35 15.98 16.29 3.36
N SER A 36 14.70 16.25 3.73
CA SER A 36 14.24 15.57 4.95
C SER A 36 14.28 14.06 4.76
N ALA A 37 14.41 13.32 5.86
CA ALA A 37 14.34 11.86 5.81
C ALA A 37 12.99 11.39 5.23
N VAL A 38 13.04 10.39 4.36
CA VAL A 38 11.84 9.66 3.93
C VAL A 38 11.40 8.79 5.11
N VAL A 39 10.12 8.85 5.46
CA VAL A 39 9.55 8.13 6.61
C VAL A 39 8.53 7.07 6.21
N SER A 40 7.92 7.20 5.03
CA SER A 40 6.98 6.23 4.46
C SER A 40 6.72 6.56 2.98
N GLN A 41 5.81 5.82 2.36
CA GLN A 41 5.32 6.06 1.01
C GLN A 41 3.80 5.95 0.96
N ALA A 42 3.18 6.66 0.00
CA ALA A 42 1.81 6.45 -0.43
C ALA A 42 1.81 6.13 -1.93
N ILE A 43 1.06 5.10 -2.35
CA ILE A 43 1.05 4.64 -3.74
C ILE A 43 -0.10 5.27 -4.53
N TYR A 44 -0.02 5.19 -5.85
CA TYR A 44 -1.04 5.67 -6.78
C TYR A 44 -2.45 5.24 -6.38
N GLY A 45 -3.40 6.14 -6.43
CA GLY A 45 -4.79 5.86 -6.07
C GLY A 45 -5.08 5.84 -4.57
N ASN A 46 -4.08 5.88 -3.69
CA ASN A 46 -4.33 5.97 -2.25
C ASN A 46 -5.08 7.25 -1.90
N ASN A 47 -6.17 7.10 -1.17
CA ASN A 47 -6.85 8.23 -0.55
C ASN A 47 -6.09 8.65 0.71
N VAL A 48 -5.84 9.94 0.85
CA VAL A 48 -5.10 10.52 1.96
C VAL A 48 -5.86 11.71 2.54
N THR A 49 -5.72 11.94 3.83
CA THR A 49 -6.29 13.14 4.48
C THR A 49 -5.25 14.25 4.43
N LEU A 50 -5.59 15.38 3.82
CA LEU A 50 -4.78 16.60 3.88
C LEU A 50 -4.91 17.22 5.28
N LEU A 51 -3.78 17.35 5.96
CA LEU A 51 -3.70 17.95 7.31
C LEU A 51 -3.36 19.44 7.25
N VAL A 52 -2.35 19.81 6.46
CA VAL A 52 -1.90 21.20 6.29
C VAL A 52 -1.06 21.33 5.02
N SER A 53 -1.10 22.51 4.39
CA SER A 53 -0.22 22.87 3.25
C SER A 53 0.74 23.99 3.65
N ARG A 54 1.98 23.92 3.14
CA ARG A 54 3.03 24.93 3.31
C ARG A 54 3.80 25.10 2.00
N GLY A 55 3.52 26.17 1.25
CA GLY A 55 4.10 26.37 -0.08
C GLY A 55 3.78 25.21 -1.01
N GLU A 56 4.81 24.59 -1.56
CA GLU A 56 4.68 23.43 -2.47
C GLU A 56 4.57 22.07 -1.76
N TRP A 57 4.38 22.06 -0.44
CA TRP A 57 4.34 20.86 0.38
C TRP A 57 3.00 20.72 1.09
N SER A 58 2.52 19.48 1.14
CA SER A 58 1.30 19.08 1.85
C SER A 58 1.64 18.01 2.88
N ARG A 59 1.23 18.22 4.14
CA ARG A 59 1.28 17.17 5.15
C ARG A 59 0.02 16.34 5.04
N ILE A 60 0.19 15.05 4.83
CA ILE A 60 -0.89 14.09 4.63
C ILE A 60 -0.91 13.05 5.75
N GLN A 61 -2.05 12.36 5.86
CA GLN A 61 -2.21 11.16 6.67
C GLN A 61 -2.77 10.04 5.80
N THR A 62 -2.11 8.90 5.78
CA THR A 62 -2.51 7.66 5.11
C THR A 62 -3.54 6.87 5.93
N SER A 63 -4.13 5.83 5.35
CA SER A 63 -5.17 5.00 5.99
C SER A 63 -4.68 4.29 7.27
N ASP A 64 -3.40 3.93 7.34
CA ASP A 64 -2.72 3.38 8.51
C ASP A 64 -2.40 4.44 9.60
N ARG A 65 -2.87 5.69 9.40
CA ARG A 65 -2.69 6.87 10.24
C ARG A 65 -1.26 7.42 10.28
N TYR A 66 -0.39 6.94 9.40
CA TYR A 66 0.95 7.50 9.29
C TYR A 66 0.90 8.93 8.72
N LYS A 67 1.83 9.78 9.14
CA LYS A 67 1.84 11.20 8.74
C LYS A 67 3.19 11.57 8.15
N GLY A 68 3.16 12.27 7.03
CA GLY A 68 4.37 12.78 6.40
C GLY A 68 4.06 13.90 5.41
N TRP A 69 5.10 14.56 4.94
CA TRP A 69 5.03 15.62 3.96
C TRP A 69 5.27 15.06 2.56
N VAL A 70 4.46 15.48 1.61
CA VAL A 70 4.62 15.17 0.19
C VAL A 70 4.63 16.46 -0.63
N PRO A 71 5.28 16.51 -1.79
CA PRO A 71 5.07 17.61 -2.74
C PRO A 71 3.58 17.72 -3.10
N SER A 72 2.99 18.91 -3.01
CA SER A 72 1.54 19.11 -3.24
C SER A 72 1.10 18.66 -4.64
N ARG A 73 2.00 18.70 -5.63
CA ARG A 73 1.74 18.20 -6.99
C ARG A 73 1.55 16.67 -7.07
N HIS A 74 1.91 15.91 -6.02
CA HIS A 74 1.75 14.44 -5.98
C HIS A 74 0.36 14.00 -5.54
N ILE A 75 -0.46 14.92 -5.07
CA ILE A 75 -1.83 14.66 -4.61
C ILE A 75 -2.82 15.56 -5.35
N ARG A 76 -4.08 15.15 -5.40
CA ARG A 76 -5.17 15.90 -6.03
C ARG A 76 -6.45 15.78 -5.22
N ILE A 77 -7.21 16.86 -5.13
CA ILE A 77 -8.51 16.88 -4.47
C ILE A 77 -9.49 15.97 -5.22
N VAL A 78 -10.20 15.13 -4.48
CA VAL A 78 -11.31 14.32 -5.00
C VAL A 78 -12.61 15.09 -4.80
N LEU A 79 -13.17 15.61 -5.89
CA LEU A 79 -14.33 16.52 -5.86
C LEU A 79 -15.62 15.90 -5.31
N ASN A 80 -15.72 14.57 -5.24
CA ASN A 80 -16.93 13.87 -4.79
C ASN A 80 -17.01 13.68 -3.26
N GLY A 81 -15.99 14.05 -2.51
CA GLY A 81 -15.94 13.92 -1.05
C GLY A 81 -15.78 12.48 -0.50
N ASN A 82 -15.97 11.45 -1.33
CA ASN A 82 -15.95 10.05 -0.91
C ASN A 82 -14.60 9.34 -1.16
N GLY A 83 -13.66 10.00 -1.84
CA GLY A 83 -12.39 9.39 -2.25
C GLY A 83 -12.45 8.74 -3.63
N TYR A 84 -11.30 8.24 -4.08
CA TYR A 84 -11.11 7.53 -5.34
C TYR A 84 -11.18 6.02 -5.08
N ALA A 85 -11.79 5.24 -6.00
CA ALA A 85 -11.93 3.79 -5.92
C ALA A 85 -12.54 3.28 -4.59
N THR A 86 -13.48 4.03 -4.03
CA THR A 86 -14.15 3.70 -2.75
C THR A 86 -15.55 3.15 -2.94
N SER A 87 -16.11 3.25 -4.14
CA SER A 87 -17.46 2.77 -4.49
C SER A 87 -17.52 2.34 -5.94
N GLY A 88 -18.47 1.46 -6.27
CA GLY A 88 -18.57 0.87 -7.61
C GLY A 88 -17.53 -0.22 -7.85
N PRO A 89 -17.42 -0.71 -9.10
CA PRO A 89 -16.47 -1.75 -9.46
C PRO A 89 -15.03 -1.22 -9.40
N THR A 90 -14.18 -1.95 -8.71
CA THR A 90 -12.76 -1.65 -8.58
C THR A 90 -11.92 -2.88 -8.85
N VAL A 91 -10.67 -2.66 -9.23
CA VAL A 91 -9.65 -3.70 -9.32
C VAL A 91 -8.42 -3.29 -8.53
N GLN A 92 -7.68 -4.29 -8.07
CA GLN A 92 -6.37 -4.12 -7.43
C GLN A 92 -5.28 -4.73 -8.31
N VAL A 93 -4.17 -4.06 -8.44
CA VAL A 93 -2.99 -4.57 -9.15
C VAL A 93 -2.39 -5.73 -8.36
N GLU A 94 -2.33 -6.89 -9.01
CA GLU A 94 -1.77 -8.15 -8.49
C GLU A 94 -0.38 -8.46 -9.05
N SER A 95 -0.05 -7.93 -10.22
CA SER A 95 1.32 -7.97 -10.75
C SER A 95 2.24 -7.10 -9.91
N LEU A 96 3.56 -7.41 -9.87
CA LEU A 96 4.53 -6.56 -9.17
C LEU A 96 4.47 -5.12 -9.66
N PHE A 97 4.24 -4.95 -10.96
CA PHE A 97 4.05 -3.67 -11.64
C PHE A 97 2.98 -3.85 -12.72
N ALA A 98 2.14 -2.86 -12.92
CA ALA A 98 1.19 -2.84 -14.02
C ALA A 98 1.32 -1.55 -14.84
N ASN A 99 1.26 -1.70 -16.15
CA ASN A 99 1.29 -0.59 -17.07
C ASN A 99 -0.11 -0.13 -17.43
N ILE A 100 -0.34 1.17 -17.38
CA ILE A 100 -1.60 1.80 -17.78
C ILE A 100 -1.37 2.54 -19.10
N TYR A 101 -2.27 2.36 -20.06
CA TYR A 101 -2.17 2.88 -21.42
C TYR A 101 -3.33 3.80 -21.77
N SER A 102 -3.11 4.70 -22.74
CA SER A 102 -4.16 5.58 -23.25
C SER A 102 -5.17 4.84 -24.15
N GLU A 103 -4.77 3.71 -24.72
CA GLU A 103 -5.59 2.84 -25.56
C GLU A 103 -5.21 1.36 -25.31
N PRO A 104 -6.08 0.39 -25.62
CA PRO A 104 -5.83 -1.04 -25.38
C PRO A 104 -4.86 -1.64 -26.41
N ASP A 105 -3.64 -1.13 -26.43
CA ASP A 105 -2.57 -1.55 -27.35
C ASP A 105 -1.20 -1.23 -26.74
N VAL A 106 -0.36 -2.24 -26.52
CA VAL A 106 0.97 -2.09 -25.95
C VAL A 106 2.02 -1.59 -26.95
N THR A 107 1.70 -1.62 -28.26
CA THR A 107 2.67 -1.38 -29.34
C THR A 107 2.67 0.05 -29.85
N ARG A 108 1.56 0.77 -29.68
CA ARG A 108 1.39 2.12 -30.27
C ARG A 108 2.02 3.22 -29.46
N HIS A 109 1.88 3.14 -28.13
CA HIS A 109 2.33 4.19 -27.22
C HIS A 109 3.01 3.58 -26.00
N LYS A 110 3.95 4.34 -25.43
CA LYS A 110 4.47 4.00 -24.10
C LYS A 110 3.34 4.05 -23.05
N PRO A 111 3.46 3.36 -21.93
CA PRO A 111 2.55 3.51 -20.81
C PRO A 111 2.39 4.97 -20.39
N VAL A 112 1.17 5.36 -20.05
CA VAL A 112 0.87 6.66 -19.42
C VAL A 112 1.51 6.72 -18.03
N ILE A 113 1.45 5.59 -17.32
CA ILE A 113 2.03 5.43 -15.98
C ILE A 113 2.22 3.93 -15.72
N THR A 114 3.28 3.58 -14.98
CA THR A 114 3.46 2.25 -14.39
C THR A 114 3.16 2.37 -12.91
N VAL A 115 2.29 1.51 -12.38
CA VAL A 115 1.84 1.53 -10.98
C VAL A 115 2.28 0.27 -10.25
N PRO A 116 2.53 0.34 -8.92
CA PRO A 116 2.96 -0.79 -8.12
C PRO A 116 1.82 -1.75 -7.76
N PHE A 117 2.19 -2.92 -7.25
CA PHE A 117 1.30 -3.84 -6.53
C PHE A 117 0.43 -3.11 -5.48
N GLU A 118 -0.75 -3.62 -5.17
CA GLU A 118 -1.78 -3.01 -4.30
C GLU A 118 -2.45 -1.73 -4.85
N THR A 119 -2.06 -1.21 -6.02
CA THR A 119 -2.76 -0.06 -6.61
C THR A 119 -4.22 -0.39 -6.90
N ARG A 120 -5.15 0.38 -6.35
CA ARG A 120 -6.59 0.23 -6.59
C ARG A 120 -7.05 1.23 -7.65
N LEU A 121 -7.88 0.74 -8.59
CA LEU A 121 -8.35 1.51 -9.75
C LEU A 121 -9.85 1.36 -9.92
N GLU A 122 -10.53 2.47 -10.31
CA GLU A 122 -11.95 2.44 -10.69
C GLU A 122 -12.12 1.78 -12.07
N VAL A 123 -13.01 0.79 -12.17
CA VAL A 123 -13.37 0.17 -13.45
C VAL A 123 -14.55 0.92 -14.05
N ILE A 124 -14.48 1.24 -15.32
CA ILE A 124 -15.58 1.80 -16.08
C ILE A 124 -16.45 0.64 -16.57
N GLN A 125 -17.67 0.53 -16.05
CA GLN A 125 -18.67 -0.36 -16.64
C GLN A 125 -19.25 0.32 -17.88
N GLU A 126 -19.22 -0.36 -19.02
CA GLU A 126 -20.06 0.04 -20.14
C GLU A 126 -21.52 -0.15 -19.69
N ASP A 127 -22.32 0.91 -19.76
CA ASP A 127 -23.74 0.81 -19.52
C ASP A 127 -24.30 -0.28 -20.47
N ALA A 128 -24.85 -1.35 -19.90
CA ALA A 128 -25.51 -2.43 -20.64
C ALA A 128 -26.83 -1.99 -21.30
N GLY A 129 -26.99 -0.67 -21.51
CA GLY A 129 -28.10 -0.01 -22.17
C GLY A 129 -27.84 0.20 -23.65
N ALA A 130 -28.51 -0.58 -24.45
CA ALA A 130 -28.74 -0.40 -25.88
C ALA A 130 -27.56 -0.66 -26.82
N LYS A 131 -27.16 -1.93 -27.00
CA LYS A 131 -26.61 -2.36 -28.28
C LYS A 131 -27.15 -3.75 -28.62
N ASP A 132 -27.93 -3.76 -29.67
CA ASP A 132 -28.40 -4.87 -30.52
C ASP A 132 -27.87 -6.27 -30.20
N ALA A 133 -28.80 -7.14 -29.77
CA ALA A 133 -28.60 -8.57 -29.56
C ALA A 133 -28.29 -9.35 -30.86
N GLN A 134 -27.79 -8.72 -31.90
CA GLN A 134 -27.72 -9.30 -33.24
C GLN A 134 -26.36 -9.26 -33.93
N LYS A 135 -25.24 -9.22 -33.16
CA LYS A 135 -23.91 -9.40 -33.77
C LYS A 135 -22.92 -10.15 -32.87
N MET A 136 -23.26 -11.33 -32.43
CA MET A 136 -22.30 -12.24 -31.77
C MET A 136 -21.68 -13.19 -32.81
N THR A 137 -20.70 -12.74 -33.59
CA THR A 137 -19.84 -13.62 -34.42
C THR A 137 -18.37 -13.20 -34.47
N SER A 138 -17.92 -12.29 -33.59
CA SER A 138 -16.48 -12.08 -33.38
C SER A 138 -16.24 -11.84 -31.89
N LYS A 139 -15.26 -12.56 -31.28
CA LYS A 139 -14.77 -12.22 -29.93
C LYS A 139 -14.52 -10.71 -29.85
N PRO A 140 -14.97 -10.02 -28.78
CA PRO A 140 -14.63 -8.60 -28.61
C PRO A 140 -13.10 -8.48 -28.67
N LYS A 141 -12.61 -7.55 -29.45
CA LYS A 141 -11.17 -7.29 -29.66
C LYS A 141 -10.41 -6.89 -28.40
N ASN A 142 -11.09 -6.82 -27.25
CA ASN A 142 -10.60 -6.24 -25.99
C ASN A 142 -10.80 -7.15 -24.75
N GLU A 143 -10.97 -8.46 -24.90
CA GLU A 143 -11.15 -9.37 -23.75
C GLU A 143 -9.97 -9.34 -22.75
N ASP A 144 -8.77 -8.92 -23.18
CA ASP A 144 -7.58 -8.86 -22.36
C ASP A 144 -7.39 -7.50 -21.64
N TRP A 145 -8.32 -6.55 -21.84
CA TRP A 145 -8.20 -5.18 -21.36
C TRP A 145 -9.40 -4.73 -20.53
N LEU A 146 -9.11 -4.00 -19.45
CA LEU A 146 -10.11 -3.29 -18.66
C LEU A 146 -9.99 -1.79 -18.89
N GLN A 147 -11.13 -1.13 -19.12
CA GLN A 147 -11.19 0.31 -19.10
C GLN A 147 -11.32 0.80 -17.66
N ILE A 148 -10.42 1.68 -17.28
CA ILE A 148 -10.33 2.25 -15.94
C ILE A 148 -10.43 3.76 -15.98
N ARG A 149 -10.85 4.35 -14.85
CA ARG A 149 -10.85 5.80 -14.65
C ARG A 149 -9.72 6.17 -13.71
N LEU A 150 -8.84 7.05 -14.16
CA LEU A 150 -7.75 7.58 -13.34
C LEU A 150 -8.26 8.66 -12.36
N PRO A 151 -7.56 8.94 -11.26
CA PRO A 151 -7.92 9.99 -10.30
C PRO A 151 -8.22 11.36 -10.91
N GLY A 152 -7.59 11.67 -12.07
CA GLY A 152 -7.84 12.88 -12.87
C GLY A 152 -9.11 12.86 -13.73
N LYS A 153 -9.97 11.83 -13.59
CA LYS A 153 -11.15 11.56 -14.41
C LYS A 153 -10.86 11.25 -15.89
N THR A 154 -9.63 11.00 -16.25
CA THR A 154 -9.23 10.53 -17.59
C THR A 154 -9.44 9.02 -17.67
N ASN A 155 -10.02 8.55 -18.76
CA ASN A 155 -10.14 7.11 -19.04
C ASN A 155 -8.81 6.58 -19.55
N ALA A 156 -8.49 5.35 -19.18
CA ALA A 156 -7.28 4.64 -19.57
C ALA A 156 -7.55 3.13 -19.61
N TRP A 157 -6.53 2.36 -19.92
CA TRP A 157 -6.65 0.91 -20.09
C TRP A 157 -5.54 0.20 -19.32
N ILE A 158 -5.90 -0.94 -18.72
CA ILE A 158 -4.97 -1.84 -18.04
C ILE A 158 -5.23 -3.27 -18.53
N GLN A 159 -4.17 -4.08 -18.59
CA GLN A 159 -4.32 -5.50 -18.96
C GLN A 159 -5.05 -6.23 -17.83
N GLN A 160 -6.04 -7.06 -18.20
CA GLN A 160 -6.86 -7.80 -17.23
C GLN A 160 -6.03 -8.78 -16.41
N GLY A 161 -4.97 -9.35 -17.01
CA GLY A 161 -4.06 -10.28 -16.33
C GLY A 161 -3.20 -9.65 -15.25
N ASP A 162 -3.15 -8.30 -15.16
CA ASP A 162 -2.38 -7.58 -14.15
C ASP A 162 -3.18 -7.27 -12.87
N VAL A 163 -4.48 -7.54 -12.85
CA VAL A 163 -5.39 -7.08 -11.79
C VAL A 163 -6.35 -8.16 -11.32
N ALA A 164 -6.78 -8.04 -10.07
CA ALA A 164 -7.88 -8.83 -9.51
C ALA A 164 -9.07 -7.93 -9.13
N SER A 165 -10.28 -8.45 -9.37
CA SER A 165 -11.51 -7.84 -8.88
C SER A 165 -11.82 -8.35 -7.48
N ASP A 166 -12.16 -7.43 -6.54
CA ASP A 166 -12.57 -7.76 -5.19
C ASP A 166 -11.61 -8.74 -4.47
N PRO A 167 -10.31 -8.39 -4.31
CA PRO A 167 -9.34 -9.25 -3.66
C PRO A 167 -9.78 -9.56 -2.23
N LYS A 168 -9.68 -10.84 -1.85
CA LYS A 168 -10.01 -11.31 -0.50
C LYS A 168 -8.75 -11.40 0.34
N PRO A 169 -8.86 -11.26 1.67
CA PRO A 169 -7.74 -11.54 2.56
C PRO A 169 -7.15 -12.93 2.30
N ILE A 170 -5.85 -12.98 2.11
CA ILE A 170 -5.11 -14.21 1.80
C ILE A 170 -4.75 -14.98 3.09
N SER A 171 -4.59 -16.28 2.96
CA SER A 171 -4.11 -17.16 4.04
C SER A 171 -2.62 -16.98 4.30
N ILE A 172 -2.12 -17.59 5.41
CA ILE A 172 -0.67 -17.60 5.73
C ILE A 172 0.16 -18.24 4.61
N PRO A 173 -0.17 -19.45 4.09
CA PRO A 173 0.57 -20.02 2.98
C PRO A 173 0.60 -19.11 1.74
N GLU A 174 -0.53 -18.54 1.36
CA GLU A 174 -0.60 -17.61 0.23
C GLU A 174 0.24 -16.34 0.46
N SER A 175 0.28 -15.82 1.69
CA SER A 175 1.09 -14.64 2.00
C SER A 175 2.60 -14.94 1.94
N ILE A 176 3.01 -16.18 2.23
CA ILE A 176 4.41 -16.62 2.05
C ILE A 176 4.75 -16.75 0.56
N GLU A 177 3.86 -17.33 -0.23
CA GLU A 177 4.06 -17.39 -1.69
C GLU A 177 4.07 -15.98 -2.31
N LEU A 178 3.19 -15.09 -1.85
CA LEU A 178 3.22 -13.68 -2.23
C LEU A 178 4.58 -13.04 -1.85
N ALA A 179 5.05 -13.24 -0.62
CA ALA A 179 6.33 -12.70 -0.16
C ALA A 179 7.50 -13.14 -1.06
N LYS A 180 7.51 -14.40 -1.49
CA LYS A 180 8.55 -14.95 -2.39
C LYS A 180 8.55 -14.31 -3.77
N ARG A 181 7.40 -13.79 -4.26
CA ARG A 181 7.34 -13.07 -5.55
C ARG A 181 8.15 -11.77 -5.53
N PHE A 182 8.41 -11.21 -4.36
CA PHE A 182 9.18 -9.98 -4.18
C PHE A 182 10.69 -10.20 -3.98
N LEU A 183 11.17 -11.46 -3.98
CA LEU A 183 12.60 -11.75 -3.84
C LEU A 183 13.42 -10.95 -4.88
N GLY A 184 14.45 -10.27 -4.41
CA GLY A 184 15.31 -9.42 -5.24
C GLY A 184 14.82 -7.98 -5.43
N ILE A 185 13.62 -7.60 -4.93
CA ILE A 185 13.19 -6.19 -4.92
C ILE A 185 14.16 -5.40 -4.02
N PRO A 186 14.65 -4.23 -4.48
CA PRO A 186 15.65 -3.46 -3.75
C PRO A 186 15.14 -2.92 -2.41
N TYR A 187 16.03 -2.92 -1.41
CA TYR A 187 15.80 -2.19 -0.16
C TYR A 187 15.75 -0.69 -0.41
N LEU A 188 14.71 -0.05 0.08
CA LEU A 188 14.54 1.38 0.03
C LEU A 188 14.07 1.88 1.40
N TRP A 189 14.88 2.71 2.06
CA TRP A 189 14.50 3.31 3.34
C TRP A 189 13.17 4.09 3.23
N GLY A 190 12.22 3.78 4.12
CA GLY A 190 10.85 4.32 4.06
C GLY A 190 9.98 3.69 2.99
N GLY A 191 10.48 2.70 2.24
CA GLY A 191 9.78 2.03 1.15
C GLY A 191 8.58 1.21 1.62
N ARG A 192 7.50 1.26 0.84
CA ARG A 192 6.24 0.54 1.10
C ARG A 192 5.59 0.05 -0.21
N SER A 193 6.34 -0.12 -1.26
CA SER A 193 5.80 -0.52 -2.56
C SER A 193 6.71 -1.51 -3.27
N SER A 194 6.21 -2.18 -4.28
CA SER A 194 6.99 -3.07 -5.15
C SER A 194 8.13 -2.38 -5.90
N PHE A 195 8.24 -1.05 -5.83
CA PHE A 195 9.42 -0.31 -6.34
C PHE A 195 10.58 -0.30 -5.35
N GLY A 196 10.37 -0.74 -4.13
CA GLY A 196 11.32 -0.88 -3.04
C GLY A 196 10.60 -0.85 -1.70
N PHE A 197 10.98 -1.75 -0.81
CA PHE A 197 10.49 -1.79 0.56
C PHE A 197 11.61 -1.45 1.54
N ASP A 198 11.26 -1.11 2.77
CA ASP A 198 12.09 -1.41 3.92
C ASP A 198 11.52 -2.61 4.69
N CYS A 199 12.20 -3.03 5.74
CA CYS A 199 11.81 -4.23 6.49
C CYS A 199 10.36 -4.19 7.00
N SER A 200 9.95 -3.08 7.60
CA SER A 200 8.62 -2.93 8.19
C SER A 200 7.54 -2.60 7.14
N GLY A 201 7.89 -1.91 6.06
CA GLY A 201 6.99 -1.70 4.91
C GLY A 201 6.65 -3.00 4.21
N PHE A 202 7.64 -3.91 4.08
CA PHE A 202 7.43 -5.24 3.53
C PHE A 202 6.49 -6.09 4.39
N THR A 203 6.76 -6.20 5.71
CA THR A 203 5.88 -6.95 6.60
C THR A 203 4.49 -6.31 6.74
N GLN A 204 4.39 -4.97 6.69
CA GLN A 204 3.10 -4.27 6.69
C GLN A 204 2.26 -4.65 5.46
N MET A 205 2.86 -4.67 4.26
CA MET A 205 2.19 -5.07 3.03
C MET A 205 1.67 -6.50 3.12
N LEU A 206 2.48 -7.46 3.59
CA LEU A 206 2.08 -8.86 3.73
C LEU A 206 0.90 -9.04 4.68
N LEU A 207 0.88 -8.31 5.82
CA LEU A 207 -0.24 -8.36 6.73
C LEU A 207 -1.47 -7.62 6.20
N HIS A 208 -1.29 -6.56 5.43
CA HIS A 208 -2.39 -5.86 4.77
C HIS A 208 -3.13 -6.77 3.79
N GLU A 209 -2.42 -7.55 2.98
CA GLU A 209 -3.03 -8.57 2.09
C GLU A 209 -3.76 -9.68 2.87
N ARG A 210 -3.38 -9.94 4.12
CA ARG A 210 -4.12 -10.81 5.05
C ARG A 210 -5.29 -10.12 5.75
N GLY A 211 -5.62 -8.87 5.39
CA GLY A 211 -6.71 -8.08 5.99
C GLY A 211 -6.37 -7.43 7.34
N LEU A 212 -5.10 -7.34 7.70
CA LEU A 212 -4.63 -6.82 8.98
C LEU A 212 -3.96 -5.45 8.81
N ASN A 213 -4.53 -4.41 9.41
CA ASN A 213 -4.00 -3.03 9.35
C ASN A 213 -2.96 -2.80 10.45
N MET A 214 -1.73 -3.26 10.21
CA MET A 214 -0.61 -3.15 11.13
C MET A 214 0.06 -1.74 11.02
N PRO A 215 0.64 -1.20 12.12
CA PRO A 215 1.43 0.02 12.07
C PRO A 215 2.62 -0.04 11.10
N ARG A 216 3.14 1.14 10.70
CA ARG A 216 4.21 1.26 9.71
C ARG A 216 5.59 0.88 10.25
N ASP A 217 5.95 1.33 11.44
CA ASP A 217 7.31 1.21 11.98
C ASP A 217 7.50 -0.09 12.76
N ALA A 218 8.67 -0.70 12.69
CA ALA A 218 8.95 -2.04 13.24
C ALA A 218 8.73 -2.12 14.76
N ASP A 219 9.08 -1.09 15.51
CA ASP A 219 8.86 -1.01 16.94
C ASP A 219 7.37 -0.91 17.29
N GLN A 220 6.60 -0.15 16.51
CA GLN A 220 5.15 -0.05 16.65
C GLN A 220 4.46 -1.36 16.25
N GLN A 221 4.98 -2.06 15.24
CA GLN A 221 4.50 -3.40 14.86
C GLN A 221 4.67 -4.39 16.01
N ALA A 222 5.86 -4.45 16.62
CA ALA A 222 6.13 -5.35 17.76
C ALA A 222 5.24 -5.06 18.97
N ALA A 223 4.83 -3.80 19.15
CA ALA A 223 3.95 -3.36 20.25
C ALA A 223 2.46 -3.40 19.89
N TRP A 224 2.11 -3.73 18.65
CA TRP A 224 0.73 -3.66 18.19
C TRP A 224 -0.16 -4.71 18.87
N THR A 225 -1.33 -4.29 19.35
CA THR A 225 -2.28 -5.14 20.09
C THR A 225 -2.95 -6.20 19.20
N GLY A 226 -2.85 -6.11 17.87
CA GLY A 226 -3.27 -7.15 16.92
C GLY A 226 -2.35 -8.37 16.90
N LEU A 227 -1.20 -8.30 17.58
CA LEU A 227 -0.25 -9.40 17.72
C LEU A 227 -0.20 -9.91 19.17
N VAL A 228 0.15 -11.19 19.34
CA VAL A 228 0.44 -11.82 20.64
C VAL A 228 1.89 -12.28 20.70
N PRO A 229 2.53 -12.26 21.88
CA PRO A 229 3.87 -12.82 22.06
C PRO A 229 3.92 -14.31 21.75
N VAL A 230 5.02 -14.75 21.16
CA VAL A 230 5.35 -16.15 20.88
C VAL A 230 6.79 -16.40 21.32
N GLU A 231 7.04 -17.56 21.94
CA GLU A 231 8.39 -17.98 22.25
C GLU A 231 9.11 -18.45 20.98
N ARG A 232 10.43 -18.29 20.93
CA ARG A 232 11.25 -18.68 19.77
C ARG A 232 11.01 -20.14 19.34
N ASN A 233 10.85 -21.04 20.31
CA ASN A 233 10.67 -22.49 20.06
C ASN A 233 9.26 -22.83 19.55
N ASP A 234 8.31 -21.88 19.66
CA ASP A 234 6.90 -22.05 19.25
C ASP A 234 6.60 -21.31 17.94
N LEU A 235 7.64 -20.81 17.23
CA LEU A 235 7.50 -20.11 15.96
C LEU A 235 6.80 -21.00 14.91
N GLN A 236 5.83 -20.41 14.24
CA GLN A 236 5.10 -20.99 13.13
C GLN A 236 5.20 -20.08 11.90
N ALA A 237 5.10 -20.65 10.72
CA ALA A 237 5.06 -19.90 9.48
C ALA A 237 3.98 -18.80 9.54
N GLY A 238 4.33 -17.59 9.12
CA GLY A 238 3.49 -16.39 9.21
C GLY A 238 3.69 -15.54 10.47
N ASP A 239 4.46 -16.02 11.47
CA ASP A 239 4.83 -15.22 12.63
C ASP A 239 5.80 -14.08 12.21
N LEU A 240 5.68 -12.95 12.89
CA LEU A 240 6.62 -11.84 12.72
C LEU A 240 7.75 -11.96 13.75
N ILE A 241 8.95 -11.69 13.30
CA ILE A 241 10.15 -11.71 14.13
C ILE A 241 10.80 -10.33 14.10
N PHE A 242 11.30 -9.91 15.26
CA PHE A 242 11.81 -8.56 15.48
C PHE A 242 13.24 -8.61 16.02
N PHE A 243 14.07 -7.77 15.45
CA PHE A 243 15.49 -7.71 15.76
C PHE A 243 15.88 -6.31 16.23
N GLY A 244 16.85 -6.26 17.12
CA GLY A 244 17.36 -5.01 17.66
C GLY A 244 18.39 -5.25 18.76
N SER A 245 18.81 -4.17 19.41
CA SER A 245 19.73 -4.26 20.57
C SER A 245 19.00 -4.68 21.86
N SER A 246 17.68 -4.50 21.92
CA SER A 246 16.79 -4.93 23.02
C SER A 246 15.34 -4.90 22.56
N PRO A 247 14.38 -5.50 23.33
CA PRO A 247 12.95 -5.42 23.03
C PRO A 247 12.38 -3.97 23.03
N LYS A 248 13.11 -3.01 23.59
CA LYS A 248 12.77 -1.58 23.59
C LYS A 248 13.46 -0.79 22.46
N ASN A 249 14.37 -1.40 21.75
CA ASN A 249 15.12 -0.79 20.64
C ASN A 249 15.16 -1.73 19.44
N ILE A 250 13.99 -1.87 18.81
CA ILE A 250 13.78 -2.68 17.62
C ILE A 250 14.15 -1.85 16.39
N SER A 251 14.92 -2.42 15.49
CA SER A 251 15.39 -1.77 14.27
C SER A 251 15.12 -2.56 13.00
N HIS A 252 14.61 -3.80 13.12
CA HIS A 252 14.39 -4.66 11.96
C HIS A 252 13.29 -5.69 12.23
N THR A 253 12.63 -6.15 11.17
CA THR A 253 11.57 -7.16 11.22
C THR A 253 11.56 -8.02 9.96
N GLY A 254 10.96 -9.20 10.06
CA GLY A 254 10.70 -10.12 8.96
C GLY A 254 9.58 -11.08 9.31
N MET A 255 9.17 -11.88 8.33
CA MET A 255 8.17 -12.94 8.51
C MET A 255 8.85 -14.30 8.53
N TYR A 256 8.62 -15.08 9.59
CA TYR A 256 9.07 -16.47 9.68
C TYR A 256 8.30 -17.33 8.68
N ILE A 257 9.02 -18.15 7.91
CA ILE A 257 8.42 -18.98 6.84
C ILE A 257 8.54 -20.48 7.09
N GLY A 258 9.04 -20.88 8.27
CA GLY A 258 9.28 -22.30 8.64
C GLY A 258 10.75 -22.68 8.54
N ASP A 259 11.09 -23.84 9.07
CA ASP A 259 12.41 -24.50 8.97
C ASP A 259 13.61 -23.62 9.38
N GLY A 260 13.41 -22.75 10.38
CA GLY A 260 14.43 -21.80 10.82
C GLY A 260 14.69 -20.66 9.84
N GLN A 261 13.86 -20.47 8.81
CA GLN A 261 14.00 -19.46 7.79
C GLN A 261 12.98 -18.31 7.98
N PHE A 262 13.38 -17.12 7.52
CA PHE A 262 12.49 -15.96 7.46
C PHE A 262 12.77 -15.14 6.21
N ILE A 263 11.71 -14.48 5.72
CA ILE A 263 11.79 -13.56 4.59
C ILE A 263 11.69 -12.12 5.09
N HIS A 264 12.55 -11.26 4.59
CA HIS A 264 12.64 -9.87 5.00
C HIS A 264 13.27 -9.01 3.91
N ASP A 265 13.09 -7.71 3.98
CA ASP A 265 13.88 -6.77 3.19
C ASP A 265 14.96 -6.13 4.07
N SER A 266 16.23 -6.24 3.66
CA SER A 266 17.37 -5.90 4.51
C SER A 266 18.55 -5.41 3.71
N THR A 267 19.33 -4.50 4.33
CA THR A 267 20.65 -4.10 3.81
C THR A 267 21.78 -5.06 4.19
N THR A 268 21.52 -6.05 5.06
CA THR A 268 22.52 -7.05 5.47
C THR A 268 22.70 -8.08 4.37
N GLY A 269 23.91 -8.23 3.88
CA GLY A 269 24.23 -9.06 2.73
C GLY A 269 23.92 -8.34 1.41
N HIS A 270 22.86 -8.74 0.73
CA HIS A 270 22.35 -8.01 -0.44
C HIS A 270 21.22 -7.05 -0.01
N PRO A 271 21.18 -5.80 -0.52
CA PRO A 271 20.15 -4.83 -0.13
C PRO A 271 18.84 -5.07 -0.90
N VAL A 272 18.20 -6.19 -0.62
CA VAL A 272 16.98 -6.65 -1.31
C VAL A 272 16.09 -7.47 -0.37
N VAL A 273 14.84 -7.74 -0.81
CA VAL A 273 14.02 -8.80 -0.22
C VAL A 273 14.73 -10.13 -0.39
N GLN A 274 14.98 -10.81 0.71
CA GLN A 274 15.77 -12.04 0.76
C GLN A 274 15.28 -13.00 1.85
N ILE A 275 15.73 -14.27 1.77
CA ILE A 275 15.49 -15.28 2.80
C ILE A 275 16.80 -15.47 3.58
N SER A 276 16.69 -15.45 4.91
CA SER A 276 17.79 -15.69 5.84
C SER A 276 17.43 -16.78 6.85
N ARG A 277 18.43 -17.30 7.56
CA ARG A 277 18.25 -18.27 8.64
C ARG A 277 18.37 -17.60 10.01
N LEU A 278 17.47 -17.97 10.93
CA LEU A 278 17.50 -17.44 12.30
C LEU A 278 18.74 -17.87 13.10
N ASP A 279 19.36 -18.97 12.71
CA ASP A 279 20.55 -19.52 13.39
C ASP A 279 21.85 -18.88 12.88
N ASP A 280 21.80 -18.11 11.80
CA ASP A 280 22.97 -17.41 11.27
C ASP A 280 23.19 -16.05 11.99
N GLN A 281 24.47 -15.63 12.02
CA GLN A 281 24.81 -14.27 12.46
C GLN A 281 24.48 -13.26 11.36
N PRO A 282 24.01 -12.07 11.71
CA PRO A 282 23.84 -11.53 13.08
C PRO A 282 22.47 -11.85 13.71
N TRP A 283 21.59 -12.59 13.05
CA TRP A 283 20.18 -12.76 13.36
C TRP A 283 19.95 -13.45 14.71
N THR A 284 20.74 -14.51 15.01
CA THR A 284 20.68 -15.20 16.30
C THR A 284 20.85 -14.25 17.49
N ARG A 285 21.81 -13.32 17.38
CA ARG A 285 22.14 -12.38 18.46
C ARG A 285 21.12 -11.22 18.57
N LEU A 286 20.56 -10.81 17.42
CA LEU A 286 19.69 -9.63 17.33
C LEU A 286 18.22 -9.94 17.56
N LEU A 287 17.79 -11.20 17.56
CA LEU A 287 16.39 -11.57 17.79
C LEU A 287 15.96 -11.19 19.20
N VAL A 288 14.97 -10.30 19.30
CA VAL A 288 14.50 -9.76 20.60
C VAL A 288 13.02 -10.00 20.86
N ALA A 289 12.22 -10.31 19.83
CA ALA A 289 10.80 -10.63 20.00
C ALA A 289 10.26 -11.44 18.83
N CYS A 290 9.28 -12.31 19.13
CA CYS A 290 8.47 -12.99 18.13
C CYS A 290 6.99 -12.70 18.42
N ARG A 291 6.17 -12.57 17.38
CA ARG A 291 4.76 -12.20 17.47
C ARG A 291 3.92 -12.97 16.45
N ARG A 292 2.72 -13.34 16.86
CA ARG A 292 1.70 -13.99 16.01
C ARG A 292 0.50 -13.08 15.85
N ALA A 293 -0.03 -12.97 14.65
CA ALA A 293 -1.31 -12.30 14.40
C ALA A 293 -2.46 -13.08 15.08
N LYS A 294 -3.38 -12.34 15.69
CA LYS A 294 -4.57 -12.90 16.37
C LYS A 294 -5.53 -13.53 15.36
#